data_97b44e98e84cca11a395268a1d06fb1e
#
_entry.id   97b44e98e84cca11a395268a1d06fb1e
#
_cell.length_a   1.000
_cell.length_b   1.000
_cell.length_c   1.000
_cell.angle_alpha   90.00
_cell.angle_beta   90.00
_cell.angle_gamma   90.00
#
_symmetry.space_group_name_H-M   'P 1'
#
loop_
_entity.id
_entity.type
_entity.pdbx_description
1 polymer ?
#
loop_
_entity_poly.entity_id
_entity_poly.type
_entity_poly.pdbx_seq_one_letter_code
_entity_poly.pdbx_strand_id
1 'polypeptide(L)'
;MKTDLRGLKRLQEKLPGNYRILVSDPTGNHERFAFLYDKRSVVPTGLASDIGFNVPAKTHMGYQLHRMPYCASFRAGRFDFVIATAHIYFGKTKAERDQRREEIQQMVDFISRRAKTGRGKVFDRDFFIVGDLNIEKEDDPFFDALVSKGFAMPDGMNSLTTNFGRSKTYDKLAWVNRKQFRPTGRFNVVPFYKAIFQDKSPKGGEAEISDHLPLWAEFEINSLTQELDQILNPGN
;
A
#
# COMPACT_ATOMS: atom_id res chain seq x y z
N MET A 1 5.77 7.91 -9.76
CA MET A 1 7.22 7.86 -10.14
C MET A 1 7.29 7.95 -11.65
N LYS A 2 8.15 8.81 -12.19
CA LYS A 2 8.26 9.04 -13.66
C LYS A 2 8.78 7.80 -14.40
N THR A 3 8.69 7.80 -15.72
CA THR A 3 9.13 6.69 -16.60
C THR A 3 10.59 6.29 -16.40
N ASP A 4 11.48 7.24 -16.08
CA ASP A 4 12.88 6.94 -15.80
C ASP A 4 13.07 6.50 -14.34
N LEU A 5 14.00 5.60 -14.11
CA LEU A 5 14.30 5.05 -12.79
C LEU A 5 15.46 5.74 -12.08
N ARG A 6 15.98 6.85 -12.61
CA ARG A 6 17.19 7.52 -12.09
C ARG A 6 17.03 7.93 -10.62
N GLY A 7 15.88 8.54 -10.27
CA GLY A 7 15.61 8.94 -8.89
C GLY A 7 15.57 7.75 -7.92
N LEU A 8 14.92 6.66 -8.34
CA LEU A 8 14.82 5.44 -7.54
C LEU A 8 16.20 4.76 -7.37
N LYS A 9 17.01 4.70 -8.41
CA LYS A 9 18.38 4.16 -8.35
C LYS A 9 19.25 5.01 -7.42
N ARG A 10 19.18 6.34 -7.54
CA ARG A 10 19.90 7.25 -6.63
C ARG A 10 19.47 7.07 -5.17
N LEU A 11 18.18 6.88 -4.91
CA LEU A 11 17.69 6.57 -3.57
C LEU A 11 18.30 5.26 -3.07
N GLN A 12 18.25 4.19 -3.87
CA GLN A 12 18.86 2.90 -3.52
C GLN A 12 20.36 3.01 -3.21
N GLU A 13 21.11 3.78 -3.98
CA GLU A 13 22.55 4.01 -3.79
C GLU A 13 22.84 4.74 -2.46
N LYS A 14 21.92 5.56 -1.96
CA LYS A 14 22.04 6.27 -0.67
C LYS A 14 21.66 5.42 0.53
N LEU A 15 20.96 4.31 0.34
CA LEU A 15 20.57 3.39 1.39
C LEU A 15 21.67 2.35 1.62
N PRO A 16 21.70 1.69 2.80
CA PRO A 16 22.60 0.56 3.03
C PRO A 16 22.49 -0.49 1.92
N GLY A 17 23.59 -1.13 1.52
CA GLY A 17 23.67 -2.09 0.40
C GLY A 17 22.78 -3.32 0.48
N ASN A 18 21.95 -3.43 1.53
CA ASN A 18 20.98 -4.49 1.73
C ASN A 18 19.64 -4.23 1.03
N TYR A 19 19.36 -2.99 0.60
CA TYR A 19 18.09 -2.66 -0.05
C TYR A 19 18.05 -3.13 -1.50
N ARG A 20 16.88 -3.63 -1.90
CA ARG A 20 16.58 -4.09 -3.27
C ARG A 20 15.29 -3.46 -3.74
N ILE A 21 15.09 -3.46 -5.06
CA ILE A 21 13.95 -2.81 -5.72
C ILE A 21 13.20 -3.85 -6.55
N LEU A 22 11.86 -3.80 -6.47
CA LEU A 22 10.94 -4.32 -7.47
C LEU A 22 10.17 -3.13 -8.05
N VAL A 23 9.95 -3.11 -9.35
CA VAL A 23 9.32 -1.97 -10.03
C VAL A 23 8.35 -2.47 -11.10
N SER A 24 7.19 -1.82 -11.22
CA SER A 24 6.20 -2.08 -12.26
C SER A 24 6.62 -1.47 -13.61
N ASP A 25 5.93 -1.86 -14.67
CA ASP A 25 5.89 -1.07 -15.89
C ASP A 25 5.12 0.24 -15.69
N PRO A 26 5.31 1.24 -16.55
CA PRO A 26 4.54 2.47 -16.51
C PRO A 26 3.10 2.22 -16.97
N THR A 27 2.12 2.71 -16.21
CA THR A 27 0.70 2.62 -16.55
C THR A 27 0.01 3.97 -16.41
N GLY A 28 -1.16 4.12 -17.02
CA GLY A 28 -1.97 5.34 -16.94
C GLY A 28 -1.21 6.59 -17.39
N ASN A 29 -0.92 7.48 -16.45
CA ASN A 29 -0.19 8.72 -16.68
C ASN A 29 1.34 8.59 -16.69
N HIS A 30 1.88 7.44 -17.09
CA HIS A 30 3.30 7.08 -17.08
C HIS A 30 3.94 7.00 -15.69
N GLU A 31 3.15 6.81 -14.64
CA GLU A 31 3.65 6.53 -13.31
C GLU A 31 4.02 5.04 -13.17
N ARG A 32 4.94 4.77 -12.24
CA ARG A 32 5.36 3.41 -11.85
C ARG A 32 5.18 3.23 -10.36
N PHE A 33 4.93 2.00 -9.97
CA PHE A 33 5.02 1.56 -8.59
C PHE A 33 6.38 0.93 -8.33
N ALA A 34 6.85 1.03 -7.08
CA ALA A 34 8.07 0.37 -6.67
C ALA A 34 7.98 -0.11 -5.23
N PHE A 35 8.55 -1.27 -4.97
CA PHE A 35 8.85 -1.76 -3.63
C PHE A 35 10.35 -1.62 -3.39
N LEU A 36 10.71 -0.96 -2.28
CA LEU A 36 12.06 -0.87 -1.80
C LEU A 36 12.12 -1.62 -0.47
N TYR A 37 12.87 -2.72 -0.41
CA TYR A 37 12.88 -3.62 0.75
C TYR A 37 14.29 -3.96 1.20
N ASP A 38 14.45 -4.15 2.52
CA ASP A 38 15.69 -4.64 3.12
C ASP A 38 15.73 -6.17 3.05
N LYS A 39 16.64 -6.72 2.23
CA LYS A 39 16.78 -8.18 2.03
C LYS A 39 17.19 -8.97 3.28
N ARG A 40 17.62 -8.30 4.35
CA ARG A 40 17.92 -8.95 5.63
C ARG A 40 16.66 -9.34 6.39
N SER A 41 15.59 -8.57 6.20
CA SER A 41 14.32 -8.72 6.94
C SER A 41 13.19 -9.26 6.07
N VAL A 42 13.24 -9.01 4.76
CA VAL A 42 12.18 -9.34 3.82
C VAL A 42 12.73 -9.99 2.56
N VAL A 43 12.11 -11.09 2.13
CA VAL A 43 12.51 -11.85 0.93
C VAL A 43 11.31 -11.93 -0.02
N PRO A 44 11.48 -11.60 -1.32
CA PRO A 44 10.43 -11.86 -2.33
C PRO A 44 10.18 -13.35 -2.47
N THR A 45 8.92 -13.77 -2.62
CA THR A 45 8.53 -15.18 -2.73
C THR A 45 8.14 -15.60 -4.15
N GLY A 46 8.27 -14.69 -5.14
CA GLY A 46 8.19 -15.03 -6.57
C GLY A 46 7.08 -14.33 -7.36
N LEU A 47 6.05 -13.75 -6.72
CA LEU A 47 5.08 -12.91 -7.42
C LEU A 47 5.59 -11.47 -7.48
N ALA A 48 5.62 -10.89 -8.69
CA ALA A 48 5.76 -9.45 -8.91
C ALA A 48 5.10 -9.14 -10.25
N SER A 49 3.93 -8.47 -10.24
CA SER A 49 3.10 -8.30 -11.43
C SER A 49 2.12 -7.14 -11.29
N ASP A 50 1.79 -6.51 -12.40
CA ASP A 50 0.62 -5.65 -12.47
C ASP A 50 -0.66 -6.49 -12.33
N ILE A 51 -1.68 -5.91 -11.69
CA ILE A 51 -2.97 -6.57 -11.50
C ILE A 51 -3.89 -6.19 -12.65
N GLY A 52 -4.15 -7.15 -13.56
CA GLY A 52 -5.17 -7.03 -14.57
C GLY A 52 -6.55 -7.42 -14.04
N PHE A 53 -7.57 -6.62 -14.33
CA PHE A 53 -8.94 -6.87 -13.93
C PHE A 53 -9.78 -7.30 -15.13
N ASN A 54 -10.62 -8.32 -14.93
CA ASN A 54 -11.66 -8.65 -15.90
C ASN A 54 -12.88 -7.77 -15.61
N VAL A 55 -12.90 -6.58 -16.20
CA VAL A 55 -13.94 -5.57 -15.99
C VAL A 55 -14.98 -5.72 -17.11
N PRO A 56 -16.29 -5.78 -16.79
CA PRO A 56 -17.34 -5.80 -17.81
C PRO A 56 -17.26 -4.58 -18.73
N ALA A 57 -17.47 -4.78 -20.02
CA ALA A 57 -17.36 -3.74 -21.06
C ALA A 57 -18.26 -2.50 -20.87
N LYS A 58 -19.23 -2.57 -19.97
CA LYS A 58 -20.19 -1.49 -19.67
C LYS A 58 -19.79 -0.58 -18.50
N THR A 59 -18.63 -0.76 -17.88
CA THR A 59 -18.18 0.10 -16.80
C THR A 59 -17.52 1.38 -17.34
N HIS A 60 -17.55 2.45 -16.58
CA HIS A 60 -16.87 3.71 -16.93
C HIS A 60 -15.36 3.56 -17.07
N MET A 61 -14.76 2.55 -16.45
CA MET A 61 -13.32 2.27 -16.50
C MET A 61 -12.88 1.54 -17.78
N GLY A 62 -13.81 1.10 -18.62
CA GLY A 62 -13.47 0.19 -19.71
C GLY A 62 -12.98 -1.16 -19.18
N TYR A 63 -11.82 -1.63 -19.64
CA TYR A 63 -11.30 -2.97 -19.31
C TYR A 63 -10.31 -2.99 -18.12
N GLN A 64 -9.76 -1.84 -17.72
CA GLN A 64 -8.74 -1.75 -16.67
C GLN A 64 -8.90 -0.47 -15.84
N LEU A 65 -8.30 -0.45 -14.66
CA LEU A 65 -8.15 0.78 -13.89
C LEU A 65 -7.29 1.80 -14.66
N HIS A 66 -7.47 3.07 -14.37
CA HIS A 66 -6.69 4.15 -14.98
C HIS A 66 -5.17 3.94 -14.76
N ARG A 67 -4.79 3.49 -13.57
CA ARG A 67 -3.43 2.99 -13.27
C ARG A 67 -3.57 1.56 -12.76
N MET A 68 -2.93 0.60 -13.43
CA MET A 68 -2.99 -0.79 -12.97
C MET A 68 -2.22 -0.93 -11.67
N PRO A 69 -2.85 -1.43 -10.59
CA PRO A 69 -2.14 -1.70 -9.35
C PRO A 69 -1.03 -2.73 -9.56
N TYR A 70 0.05 -2.59 -8.81
CA TYR A 70 1.17 -3.51 -8.83
C TYR A 70 1.21 -4.33 -7.55
N CYS A 71 1.46 -5.64 -7.64
CA CYS A 71 1.57 -6.48 -6.47
C CYS A 71 2.88 -7.27 -6.46
N ALA A 72 3.38 -7.50 -5.25
CA ALA A 72 4.50 -8.41 -5.03
C ALA A 72 4.29 -9.22 -3.75
N SER A 73 4.77 -10.46 -3.76
CA SER A 73 4.73 -11.36 -2.60
C SER A 73 6.07 -11.38 -1.88
N PHE A 74 5.99 -11.41 -0.56
CA PHE A 74 7.14 -11.34 0.34
C PHE A 74 6.99 -12.32 1.51
N ARG A 75 8.14 -12.61 2.14
CA ARG A 75 8.24 -13.27 3.43
C ARG A 75 9.07 -12.42 4.38
N ALA A 76 8.53 -12.19 5.59
CA ALA A 76 9.24 -11.61 6.72
C ALA A 76 9.16 -12.57 7.91
N GLY A 77 10.27 -13.13 8.34
CA GLY A 77 10.27 -14.22 9.31
C GLY A 77 9.46 -15.42 8.81
N ARG A 78 8.36 -15.76 9.50
CA ARG A 78 7.42 -16.81 9.11
C ARG A 78 6.11 -16.28 8.52
N PHE A 79 6.01 -14.99 8.31
CA PHE A 79 4.84 -14.35 7.73
C PHE A 79 5.02 -14.15 6.23
N ASP A 80 4.23 -14.89 5.45
CA ASP A 80 4.10 -14.71 4.01
C ASP A 80 2.95 -13.74 3.73
N PHE A 81 3.16 -12.80 2.80
CA PHE A 81 2.14 -11.80 2.45
C PHE A 81 2.32 -11.27 1.04
N VAL A 82 1.25 -10.67 0.52
CA VAL A 82 1.24 -9.93 -0.74
C VAL A 82 0.92 -8.48 -0.46
N ILE A 83 1.69 -7.56 -1.00
CA ILE A 83 1.35 -6.13 -1.02
C ILE A 83 0.83 -5.79 -2.41
N ALA A 84 -0.40 -5.27 -2.49
CA ALA A 84 -0.95 -4.63 -3.67
C ALA A 84 -0.90 -3.11 -3.47
N THR A 85 -0.11 -2.41 -4.29
CA THR A 85 -0.04 -0.95 -4.24
C THR A 85 -0.84 -0.33 -5.38
N ALA A 86 -1.54 0.76 -5.09
CA ALA A 86 -2.39 1.46 -6.04
C ALA A 86 -2.27 2.98 -5.92
N HIS A 87 -2.55 3.66 -7.03
CA HIS A 87 -2.82 5.09 -7.08
C HIS A 87 -4.13 5.27 -7.82
N ILE A 88 -5.22 5.34 -7.07
CA ILE A 88 -6.59 5.38 -7.58
C ILE A 88 -6.87 6.72 -8.25
N TYR A 89 -7.74 6.71 -9.26
CA TYR A 89 -8.11 7.90 -10.02
C TYR A 89 -8.62 9.02 -9.11
N PHE A 90 -8.14 10.25 -9.36
CA PHE A 90 -8.65 11.45 -8.71
C PHE A 90 -9.53 12.25 -9.66
N GLY A 91 -10.65 12.76 -9.17
CA GLY A 91 -11.50 13.66 -9.92
C GLY A 91 -12.53 14.34 -9.03
N LYS A 92 -13.09 15.46 -9.51
CA LYS A 92 -14.00 16.34 -8.75
C LYS A 92 -15.44 16.24 -9.23
N THR A 93 -15.67 15.91 -10.50
CA THR A 93 -17.01 15.74 -11.07
C THR A 93 -17.68 14.48 -10.51
N LYS A 94 -19.00 14.40 -10.66
CA LYS A 94 -19.74 13.20 -10.23
C LYS A 94 -19.24 11.94 -10.94
N ALA A 95 -19.06 11.99 -12.26
CA ALA A 95 -18.58 10.86 -13.05
C ALA A 95 -17.18 10.39 -12.62
N GLU A 96 -16.27 11.32 -12.34
CA GLU A 96 -14.92 11.01 -11.86
C GLU A 96 -14.93 10.41 -10.44
N ARG A 97 -15.83 10.85 -9.59
CA ARG A 97 -16.00 10.26 -8.25
C ARG A 97 -16.63 8.87 -8.32
N ASP A 98 -17.57 8.65 -9.22
CA ASP A 98 -18.14 7.33 -9.47
C ASP A 98 -17.04 6.37 -9.99
N GLN A 99 -16.20 6.82 -10.92
CA GLN A 99 -15.04 6.06 -11.39
C GLN A 99 -14.09 5.70 -10.23
N ARG A 100 -13.74 6.66 -9.37
CA ARG A 100 -12.90 6.40 -8.17
C ARG A 100 -13.47 5.29 -7.31
N ARG A 101 -14.78 5.34 -7.03
CA ARG A 101 -15.47 4.31 -6.24
C ARG A 101 -15.38 2.94 -6.92
N GLU A 102 -15.61 2.88 -8.23
CA GLU A 102 -15.52 1.65 -9.00
C GLU A 102 -14.11 1.07 -8.98
N GLU A 103 -13.09 1.88 -9.12
CA GLU A 103 -11.69 1.43 -9.06
C GLU A 103 -11.37 0.80 -7.70
N ILE A 104 -11.74 1.46 -6.59
CA ILE A 104 -11.55 0.92 -5.24
C ILE A 104 -12.31 -0.41 -5.10
N GLN A 105 -13.58 -0.44 -5.50
CA GLN A 105 -14.42 -1.63 -5.39
C GLN A 105 -13.86 -2.81 -6.19
N GLN A 106 -13.41 -2.58 -7.42
CA GLN A 106 -12.80 -3.61 -8.26
C GLN A 106 -11.54 -4.21 -7.64
N MET A 107 -10.69 -3.35 -7.08
CA MET A 107 -9.47 -3.80 -6.40
C MET A 107 -9.80 -4.63 -5.15
N VAL A 108 -10.72 -4.15 -4.33
CA VAL A 108 -11.18 -4.83 -3.10
C VAL A 108 -11.82 -6.18 -3.42
N ASP A 109 -12.70 -6.23 -4.43
CA ASP A 109 -13.35 -7.46 -4.86
C ASP A 109 -12.35 -8.49 -5.41
N PHE A 110 -11.39 -8.04 -6.20
CA PHE A 110 -10.35 -8.91 -6.75
C PHE A 110 -9.52 -9.54 -5.63
N ILE A 111 -9.00 -8.74 -4.71
CA ILE A 111 -8.16 -9.22 -3.62
C ILE A 111 -8.96 -10.10 -2.65
N SER A 112 -10.19 -9.71 -2.31
CA SER A 112 -11.06 -10.49 -1.45
C SER A 112 -11.35 -11.88 -2.03
N ARG A 113 -11.59 -12.00 -3.34
CA ARG A 113 -11.74 -13.29 -4.01
C ARG A 113 -10.48 -14.13 -3.91
N ARG A 114 -9.30 -13.53 -4.15
CA ARG A 114 -8.01 -14.23 -4.03
C ARG A 114 -7.74 -14.70 -2.59
N ALA A 115 -7.97 -13.86 -1.61
CA ALA A 115 -7.82 -14.21 -0.20
C ALA A 115 -8.71 -15.38 0.25
N LYS A 116 -9.86 -15.60 -0.41
CA LYS A 116 -10.78 -16.72 -0.18
C LYS A 116 -10.44 -17.97 -1.00
N THR A 117 -9.58 -17.87 -1.98
CA THR A 117 -9.19 -18.99 -2.84
C THR A 117 -8.41 -20.05 -2.03
N GLY A 118 -8.61 -21.34 -2.35
CA GLY A 118 -7.96 -22.45 -1.65
C GLY A 118 -6.44 -22.41 -1.76
N ARG A 119 -5.76 -22.94 -0.74
CA ARG A 119 -4.30 -23.09 -0.74
C ARG A 119 -3.82 -23.82 -2.00
N GLY A 120 -2.67 -23.39 -2.51
CA GLY A 120 -2.06 -23.97 -3.73
C GLY A 120 -2.59 -23.37 -5.06
N LYS A 121 -3.62 -22.50 -5.00
CA LYS A 121 -4.16 -21.80 -6.19
C LYS A 121 -3.75 -20.34 -6.31
N VAL A 122 -3.13 -19.79 -5.28
CA VAL A 122 -2.59 -18.42 -5.20
C VAL A 122 -1.27 -18.44 -4.46
N PHE A 123 -0.41 -17.43 -4.67
CA PHE A 123 0.87 -17.31 -3.98
C PHE A 123 0.70 -17.20 -2.47
N ASP A 124 -0.18 -16.30 -2.05
CA ASP A 124 -0.58 -16.14 -0.66
C ASP A 124 -2.01 -15.62 -0.58
N ARG A 125 -2.57 -15.64 0.62
CA ARG A 125 -3.92 -15.19 0.94
C ARG A 125 -3.93 -13.97 1.87
N ASP A 126 -2.78 -13.59 2.38
CA ASP A 126 -2.58 -12.50 3.31
C ASP A 126 -2.16 -11.24 2.54
N PHE A 127 -3.17 -10.42 2.17
CA PHE A 127 -3.00 -9.26 1.32
C PHE A 127 -3.05 -7.96 2.11
N PHE A 128 -2.10 -7.08 1.79
CA PHE A 128 -2.19 -5.65 2.03
C PHE A 128 -2.67 -4.92 0.79
N ILE A 129 -3.44 -3.85 1.00
CA ILE A 129 -3.67 -2.77 0.03
C ILE A 129 -2.98 -1.53 0.58
N VAL A 130 -2.09 -0.92 -0.20
CA VAL A 130 -1.36 0.28 0.20
C VAL A 130 -1.32 1.29 -0.95
N GLY A 131 -1.26 2.57 -0.62
CA GLY A 131 -1.02 3.62 -1.59
C GLY A 131 -1.99 4.79 -1.50
N ASP A 132 -1.91 5.66 -2.49
CA ASP A 132 -2.81 6.79 -2.64
C ASP A 132 -4.15 6.33 -3.21
N LEU A 133 -5.11 6.14 -2.33
CA LEU A 133 -6.47 5.73 -2.71
C LEU A 133 -7.40 6.93 -2.95
N ASN A 134 -6.87 8.15 -2.83
CA ASN A 134 -7.63 9.38 -3.00
C ASN A 134 -8.89 9.46 -2.13
N ILE A 135 -8.84 8.87 -0.92
CA ILE A 135 -9.90 8.94 0.09
C ILE A 135 -9.63 10.18 0.96
N GLU A 136 -10.43 11.21 0.77
CA GLU A 136 -10.10 12.56 1.25
C GLU A 136 -10.29 12.78 2.75
N LYS A 137 -11.17 11.99 3.39
CA LYS A 137 -11.51 12.12 4.80
C LYS A 137 -12.04 10.81 5.39
N GLU A 138 -12.14 10.76 6.70
CA GLU A 138 -12.50 9.55 7.45
C GLU A 138 -13.91 9.02 7.14
N ASP A 139 -14.87 9.93 6.95
CA ASP A 139 -16.27 9.63 6.66
C ASP A 139 -16.59 9.62 5.15
N ASP A 140 -15.59 9.45 4.30
CA ASP A 140 -15.77 9.41 2.85
C ASP A 140 -16.41 8.07 2.43
N PRO A 141 -17.47 8.08 1.58
CA PRO A 141 -18.06 6.86 1.03
C PRO A 141 -17.09 5.94 0.28
N PHE A 142 -15.94 6.46 -0.13
CA PHE A 142 -14.86 5.66 -0.72
C PHE A 142 -14.14 4.81 0.33
N PHE A 143 -14.11 5.25 1.59
CA PHE A 143 -13.62 4.43 2.69
C PHE A 143 -14.51 3.21 2.93
N ASP A 144 -15.83 3.38 2.89
CA ASP A 144 -16.78 2.27 2.99
C ASP A 144 -16.55 1.23 1.89
N ALA A 145 -16.24 1.67 0.67
CA ALA A 145 -15.88 0.77 -0.41
C ALA A 145 -14.60 -0.04 -0.09
N LEU A 146 -13.59 0.59 0.49
CA LEU A 146 -12.34 -0.07 0.90
C LEU A 146 -12.58 -1.17 1.93
N VAL A 147 -13.37 -0.90 2.97
CA VAL A 147 -13.59 -1.86 4.07
C VAL A 147 -14.72 -2.88 3.82
N SER A 148 -15.47 -2.71 2.74
CA SER A 148 -16.73 -3.45 2.44
C SER A 148 -16.59 -4.98 2.38
N LYS A 149 -15.39 -5.51 2.17
CA LYS A 149 -15.14 -6.97 1.99
C LYS A 149 -14.28 -7.57 3.10
N GLY A 150 -14.28 -6.95 4.28
CA GLY A 150 -13.55 -7.44 5.43
C GLY A 150 -12.07 -7.05 5.43
N PHE A 151 -11.74 -5.90 4.85
CA PHE A 151 -10.45 -5.27 5.08
C PHE A 151 -10.44 -4.56 6.42
N ALA A 152 -9.29 -4.58 7.07
CA ALA A 152 -9.03 -3.91 8.33
C ALA A 152 -7.87 -2.93 8.18
N MET A 153 -7.80 -1.97 9.09
CA MET A 153 -6.66 -1.08 9.30
C MET A 153 -6.55 -0.74 10.79
N PRO A 154 -5.44 -0.19 11.27
CA PRO A 154 -5.35 0.24 12.66
C PRO A 154 -6.39 1.30 13.00
N ASP A 155 -7.00 1.20 14.18
CA ASP A 155 -7.93 2.21 14.67
C ASP A 155 -7.25 3.59 14.70
N GLY A 156 -7.91 4.60 14.14
CA GLY A 156 -7.39 5.96 14.03
C GLY A 156 -6.43 6.21 12.86
N MET A 157 -5.98 5.19 12.12
CA MET A 157 -5.13 5.42 10.94
C MET A 157 -5.90 6.17 9.84
N ASN A 158 -7.20 5.93 9.70
CA ASN A 158 -8.00 6.56 8.66
C ASN A 158 -8.11 8.10 8.83
N SER A 159 -7.93 8.62 10.03
CA SER A 159 -7.92 10.06 10.32
C SER A 159 -6.56 10.74 10.12
N LEU A 160 -5.48 9.98 9.86
CA LEU A 160 -4.17 10.55 9.60
C LEU A 160 -4.15 11.31 8.28
N THR A 161 -3.83 12.59 8.36
CA THR A 161 -3.67 13.42 7.16
C THR A 161 -2.32 13.16 6.51
N THR A 162 -2.34 12.72 5.26
CA THR A 162 -1.15 12.28 4.52
C THR A 162 -0.71 13.25 3.44
N ASN A 163 -1.52 14.27 3.11
CA ASN A 163 -1.07 15.33 2.23
C ASN A 163 -0.22 16.36 2.99
N PHE A 164 0.64 17.06 2.26
CA PHE A 164 1.56 18.04 2.82
C PHE A 164 0.86 19.16 3.59
N GLY A 165 -0.30 19.60 3.10
CA GLY A 165 -1.16 20.61 3.75
C GLY A 165 -1.88 20.13 5.02
N ARG A 166 -1.70 18.87 5.42
CA ARG A 166 -2.31 18.26 6.61
C ARG A 166 -3.83 18.41 6.70
N SER A 167 -4.51 18.27 5.56
CA SER A 167 -5.96 18.47 5.45
C SER A 167 -6.70 17.29 4.82
N LYS A 168 -5.99 16.32 4.25
CA LYS A 168 -6.55 15.19 3.52
C LYS A 168 -5.88 13.87 3.91
N THR A 169 -6.64 12.79 3.84
CA THR A 169 -6.23 11.45 4.27
C THR A 169 -6.03 10.51 3.07
N TYR A 170 -5.47 10.97 1.97
CA TYR A 170 -5.42 10.28 0.68
C TYR A 170 -4.85 8.87 0.72
N ASP A 171 -3.74 8.69 1.46
CA ASP A 171 -3.02 7.43 1.51
C ASP A 171 -3.64 6.49 2.55
N LYS A 172 -3.70 5.22 2.20
CA LYS A 172 -4.24 4.17 3.07
C LYS A 172 -3.31 2.96 3.12
N LEU A 173 -3.38 2.25 4.24
CA LEU A 173 -2.82 0.94 4.44
C LEU A 173 -3.90 0.07 5.09
N ALA A 174 -4.37 -0.93 4.36
CA ALA A 174 -5.38 -1.87 4.84
C ALA A 174 -4.94 -3.30 4.52
N TRP A 175 -5.49 -4.28 5.24
CA TRP A 175 -5.22 -5.70 5.01
C TRP A 175 -6.49 -6.53 5.07
N VAL A 176 -6.49 -7.68 4.42
CA VAL A 176 -7.56 -8.66 4.59
C VAL A 176 -7.57 -9.14 6.04
N ASN A 177 -8.68 -8.97 6.76
CA ASN A 177 -8.77 -9.31 8.19
C ASN A 177 -8.61 -10.81 8.41
N ARG A 178 -7.40 -11.24 8.75
CA ARG A 178 -7.01 -12.62 9.02
C ARG A 178 -6.07 -12.67 10.22
N LYS A 179 -6.06 -13.82 10.92
CA LYS A 179 -5.30 -14.02 12.19
C LYS A 179 -3.77 -13.85 12.05
N GLN A 180 -3.23 -13.99 10.84
CA GLN A 180 -1.81 -13.82 10.56
C GLN A 180 -1.34 -12.36 10.67
N PHE A 181 -2.25 -11.41 10.43
CA PHE A 181 -1.94 -10.00 10.59
C PHE A 181 -1.94 -9.62 12.07
N ARG A 182 -0.80 -9.18 12.56
CA ARG A 182 -0.59 -8.76 13.96
C ARG A 182 -0.08 -7.32 14.01
N PRO A 183 -0.97 -6.33 13.85
CA PRO A 183 -0.57 -4.94 13.98
C PRO A 183 -0.16 -4.67 15.44
N THR A 184 0.96 -3.96 15.63
CA THR A 184 1.43 -3.56 16.98
C THR A 184 0.64 -2.38 17.54
N GLY A 185 -0.22 -1.75 16.75
CA GLY A 185 -0.88 -0.49 17.08
C GLY A 185 0.03 0.72 16.84
N ARG A 186 1.27 0.54 16.40
CA ARG A 186 2.20 1.62 16.08
C ARG A 186 2.11 1.97 14.59
N PHE A 187 1.68 3.19 14.30
CA PHE A 187 1.57 3.75 12.95
C PHE A 187 1.58 5.27 13.02
N ASN A 188 2.00 5.92 11.95
CA ASN A 188 1.96 7.38 11.85
C ASN A 188 2.30 7.82 10.42
N VAL A 189 2.35 9.14 10.20
CA VAL A 189 2.97 9.76 9.03
C VAL A 189 4.31 10.37 9.39
N VAL A 190 5.23 10.42 8.42
CA VAL A 190 6.55 11.03 8.60
C VAL A 190 6.54 12.48 8.11
N PRO A 191 6.48 13.48 9.00
CA PRO A 191 6.52 14.89 8.61
C PRO A 191 7.96 15.31 8.26
N PHE A 192 8.52 14.75 7.20
CA PHE A 192 9.94 14.91 6.81
C PHE A 192 10.34 16.38 6.60
N TYR A 193 9.41 17.25 6.22
CA TYR A 193 9.66 18.66 6.02
C TYR A 193 10.16 19.37 7.29
N LYS A 194 9.73 18.91 8.46
CA LYS A 194 10.17 19.47 9.75
C LYS A 194 11.67 19.24 10.00
N ALA A 195 12.22 18.15 9.48
CA ALA A 195 13.64 17.81 9.65
C ALA A 195 14.51 18.39 8.52
N ILE A 196 13.97 18.50 7.30
CA ILE A 196 14.76 18.80 6.10
C ILE A 196 14.66 20.28 5.70
N PHE A 197 13.51 20.92 5.93
CA PHE A 197 13.19 22.27 5.47
C PHE A 197 12.83 23.20 6.63
N GLN A 198 13.66 23.23 7.68
CA GLN A 198 13.41 24.04 8.89
C GLN A 198 13.19 25.52 8.57
N ASP A 199 13.83 26.03 7.53
CA ASP A 199 13.79 27.44 7.12
C ASP A 199 12.83 27.73 5.94
N LYS A 200 12.14 26.71 5.41
CA LYS A 200 11.22 26.86 4.29
C LYS A 200 9.76 26.77 4.73
N SER A 201 8.91 27.53 4.05
CA SER A 201 7.47 27.38 4.21
C SER A 201 7.05 25.96 3.76
N PRO A 202 5.95 25.42 4.30
CA PRO A 202 5.40 24.15 3.85
C PRO A 202 5.27 24.02 2.32
N LYS A 203 4.85 25.08 1.63
CA LYS A 203 4.72 25.12 0.16
C LYS A 203 6.04 24.91 -0.60
N GLY A 204 7.17 25.37 -0.05
CA GLY A 204 8.47 25.16 -0.67
C GLY A 204 8.95 23.70 -0.59
N GLY A 205 8.64 22.99 0.50
CA GLY A 205 9.00 21.57 0.66
C GLY A 205 8.16 20.63 -0.20
N GLU A 206 6.86 20.96 -0.38
CA GLU A 206 5.95 20.23 -1.26
C GLU A 206 6.48 20.13 -2.70
N ALA A 207 6.95 21.26 -3.23
CA ALA A 207 7.45 21.32 -4.61
C ALA A 207 8.77 20.57 -4.83
N GLU A 208 9.57 20.35 -3.78
CA GLU A 208 10.91 19.77 -3.91
C GLU A 208 10.94 18.23 -3.78
N ILE A 209 10.05 17.65 -2.99
CA ILE A 209 10.07 16.20 -2.72
C ILE A 209 8.75 15.53 -3.07
N SER A 210 7.67 15.89 -2.39
CA SER A 210 6.36 15.27 -2.56
C SER A 210 5.28 16.12 -1.88
N ASP A 211 4.10 16.14 -2.45
CA ASP A 211 2.88 16.68 -1.85
C ASP A 211 2.22 15.70 -0.85
N HIS A 212 2.76 14.50 -0.73
CA HIS A 212 2.34 13.49 0.25
C HIS A 212 3.40 13.24 1.33
N LEU A 213 2.94 12.83 2.51
CA LEU A 213 3.76 12.41 3.63
C LEU A 213 3.79 10.89 3.71
N PRO A 214 4.96 10.25 3.90
CA PRO A 214 5.02 8.81 4.06
C PRO A 214 4.16 8.31 5.24
N LEU A 215 3.23 7.40 4.94
CA LEU A 215 2.45 6.66 5.93
C LEU A 215 3.18 5.36 6.26
N TRP A 216 3.24 4.98 7.55
CA TRP A 216 3.83 3.73 7.98
C TRP A 216 2.98 3.04 9.04
N ALA A 217 3.11 1.71 9.10
CA ALA A 217 2.57 0.87 10.16
C ALA A 217 3.53 -0.27 10.48
N GLU A 218 3.47 -0.75 11.71
CA GLU A 218 4.30 -1.83 12.21
C GLU A 218 3.48 -3.08 12.47
N PHE A 219 4.04 -4.23 12.08
CA PHE A 219 3.45 -5.55 12.30
C PHE A 219 4.45 -6.47 12.96
N GLU A 220 3.96 -7.30 13.88
CA GLU A 220 4.75 -8.40 14.44
C GLU A 220 4.91 -9.50 13.40
N ILE A 221 6.11 -10.04 13.32
CA ILE A 221 6.42 -11.24 12.56
C ILE A 221 6.83 -12.36 13.53
N ASN A 222 6.28 -13.55 13.38
CA ASN A 222 6.69 -14.70 14.16
C ASN A 222 8.09 -15.14 13.70
N SER A 223 9.10 -14.96 14.55
CA SER A 223 10.40 -15.58 14.38
C SER A 223 10.40 -16.99 15.00
N LEU A 224 11.28 -17.86 14.51
CA LEU A 224 11.46 -19.20 15.09
C LEU A 224 11.83 -19.11 16.58
N THR A 225 12.63 -18.10 16.94
CA THR A 225 13.02 -17.83 18.34
C THR A 225 11.82 -17.53 19.22
N GLN A 226 10.89 -16.68 18.75
CA GLN A 226 9.68 -16.35 19.51
C GLN A 226 8.76 -17.55 19.71
N GLU A 227 8.64 -18.45 18.72
CA GLU A 227 7.85 -19.69 18.87
C GLU A 227 8.51 -20.66 19.84
N LEU A 228 9.85 -20.80 19.80
CA LEU A 228 10.59 -21.62 20.75
C LEU A 228 10.45 -21.08 22.18
N ASP A 229 10.54 -19.76 22.34
CA ASP A 229 10.34 -19.12 23.65
C ASP A 229 8.92 -19.35 24.20
N GLN A 230 7.89 -19.29 23.34
CA GLN A 230 6.51 -19.60 23.72
C GLN A 230 6.29 -21.09 24.09
N ILE A 231 7.01 -22.00 23.41
CA ILE A 231 6.96 -23.42 23.69
C ILE A 231 7.71 -23.76 24.99
N LEU A 232 8.86 -23.12 25.19
CA LEU A 232 9.73 -23.39 26.36
C LEU A 232 9.26 -22.64 27.61
N ASN A 233 8.56 -21.54 27.48
CA ASN A 233 8.10 -20.68 28.57
C ASN A 233 6.60 -20.32 28.41
N PRO A 234 5.67 -21.31 28.51
CA PRO A 234 4.23 -21.12 28.20
C PRO A 234 3.46 -20.26 29.20
N GLY A 235 4.14 -19.60 30.13
CA GLY A 235 3.52 -18.84 31.23
C GLY A 235 4.08 -17.42 31.44
N ASN A 236 4.87 -16.88 30.51
CA ASN A 236 5.31 -15.48 30.54
C ASN A 236 4.50 -14.60 29.58
#